data_03d2c41b1f9ca1cadf1aca803daffd44
#
_entry.id   03d2c41b1f9ca1cadf1aca803daffd44
#
_cell.length_a   1.000
_cell.length_b   1.000
_cell.length_c   1.000
_cell.angle_alpha   90.00
_cell.angle_beta   90.00
_cell.angle_gamma   90.00
#
_symmetry.space_group_name_H-M   'P 1'
#
loop_
_entity.id
_entity.type
_entity.pdbx_description
1 polymer ?
#
loop_
_entity_poly.entity_id
_entity_poly.type
_entity_poly.pdbx_seq_one_letter_code
_entity_poly.pdbx_strand_id
1 'polypeptide(L)'
;MSALFRPAGRLTARLLAAALVAAALPPTAAQADDLVTPRELTVAAGLPAAQASAQVLAARRYGTFWDTGDTALARAALAPDFTDRTLPAGRAQGLPGPLAASRTMRAAVPDLRCEIEQMIVAGDRVVVHLHFRGHFTGTFNGTAGHGQPVDFITTDIYRIADGRIADNWHIEANLTLMRQLGLAN
;
A
#
# COMPACT_ATOMS: atom_id res chain seq x y z
N MET A 1 -79.15 -46.44 17.63
CA MET A 1 -78.87 -45.46 16.56
C MET A 1 -77.68 -44.63 17.02
N SER A 2 -76.45 -45.03 16.61
CA SER A 2 -75.21 -44.39 17.08
C SER A 2 -74.61 -43.64 15.89
N ALA A 3 -74.43 -42.33 16.02
CA ALA A 3 -73.75 -41.47 15.05
C ALA A 3 -72.25 -41.38 15.37
N LEU A 4 -71.43 -41.80 14.43
CA LEU A 4 -69.96 -41.75 14.50
C LEU A 4 -69.47 -40.38 14.11
N PHE A 5 -68.80 -39.70 15.06
CA PHE A 5 -68.05 -38.44 14.83
C PHE A 5 -66.64 -38.76 14.33
N ARG A 6 -66.26 -38.26 13.17
CA ARG A 6 -64.90 -38.27 12.64
C ARG A 6 -64.19 -36.94 12.99
N PRO A 7 -62.97 -36.97 13.54
CA PRO A 7 -62.24 -35.72 13.75
C PRO A 7 -61.47 -35.31 12.48
N ALA A 8 -61.52 -34.04 12.15
CA ALA A 8 -60.83 -33.39 11.06
C ALA A 8 -59.31 -33.29 11.35
N GLY A 9 -58.53 -33.73 10.40
CA GLY A 9 -57.06 -33.61 10.46
C GLY A 9 -56.58 -32.18 10.23
N ARG A 10 -55.77 -31.71 11.15
CA ARG A 10 -55.07 -30.42 11.00
C ARG A 10 -53.84 -30.58 10.11
N LEU A 11 -53.84 -29.94 8.94
CA LEU A 11 -52.63 -29.75 8.13
C LEU A 11 -51.74 -28.68 8.80
N THR A 12 -50.57 -29.13 9.27
CA THR A 12 -49.51 -28.20 9.71
C THR A 12 -48.65 -27.84 8.49
N ALA A 13 -48.79 -26.64 8.00
CA ALA A 13 -47.91 -26.07 7.00
C ALA A 13 -46.52 -25.78 7.64
N ARG A 14 -45.50 -26.52 7.23
CA ARG A 14 -44.09 -26.22 7.58
C ARG A 14 -43.57 -25.16 6.62
N LEU A 15 -43.39 -23.94 7.13
CA LEU A 15 -42.66 -22.87 6.46
C LEU A 15 -41.14 -23.21 6.50
N LEU A 16 -40.59 -23.54 5.34
CA LEU A 16 -39.12 -23.59 5.16
C LEU A 16 -38.65 -22.15 5.02
N ALA A 17 -37.97 -21.62 6.03
CA ALA A 17 -37.20 -20.38 5.93
C ALA A 17 -35.87 -20.70 5.23
N ALA A 18 -35.73 -20.28 3.98
CA ALA A 18 -34.48 -20.31 3.27
C ALA A 18 -33.61 -19.15 3.76
N ALA A 19 -32.58 -19.44 4.56
CA ALA A 19 -31.58 -18.48 4.95
C ALA A 19 -30.66 -18.20 3.73
N LEU A 20 -30.79 -17.02 3.13
CA LEU A 20 -29.79 -16.50 2.17
C LEU A 20 -28.49 -16.18 2.96
N VAL A 21 -27.50 -17.03 2.85
CA VAL A 21 -26.14 -16.71 3.26
C VAL A 21 -25.55 -15.81 2.16
N ALA A 22 -25.53 -14.51 2.40
CA ALA A 22 -24.76 -13.57 1.57
C ALA A 22 -23.28 -13.87 1.77
N ALA A 23 -22.66 -14.58 0.83
CA ALA A 23 -21.22 -14.73 0.78
C ALA A 23 -20.61 -13.36 0.50
N ALA A 24 -19.97 -12.76 1.52
CA ALA A 24 -19.15 -11.58 1.33
C ALA A 24 -17.98 -11.96 0.42
N LEU A 25 -17.91 -11.37 -0.77
CA LEU A 25 -16.75 -11.51 -1.66
C LEU A 25 -15.53 -10.96 -0.92
N PRO A 26 -14.39 -11.67 -0.93
CA PRO A 26 -13.16 -11.12 -0.38
C PRO A 26 -12.80 -9.85 -1.14
N PRO A 27 -12.19 -8.84 -0.48
CA PRO A 27 -11.72 -7.65 -1.16
C PRO A 27 -10.79 -8.07 -2.29
N THR A 28 -11.07 -7.64 -3.50
CA THR A 28 -10.23 -7.87 -4.69
C THR A 28 -8.85 -7.30 -4.39
N ALA A 29 -7.84 -8.16 -4.23
CA ALA A 29 -6.45 -7.71 -4.23
C ALA A 29 -6.22 -6.97 -5.55
N ALA A 30 -5.70 -5.72 -5.49
CA ALA A 30 -5.37 -4.96 -6.68
C ALA A 30 -4.59 -5.86 -7.64
N GLN A 31 -5.07 -5.97 -8.87
CA GLN A 31 -4.46 -6.84 -9.87
C GLN A 31 -3.05 -6.29 -10.18
N ALA A 32 -2.12 -7.15 -10.58
CA ALA A 32 -0.74 -6.75 -10.85
C ALA A 32 -0.65 -5.66 -11.95
N ASP A 33 -1.66 -5.54 -12.79
CA ASP A 33 -1.74 -4.55 -13.87
C ASP A 33 -2.04 -3.12 -13.37
N ASP A 34 -2.65 -2.97 -12.18
CA ASP A 34 -2.95 -1.66 -11.58
C ASP A 34 -1.79 -1.07 -10.76
N LEU A 35 -0.68 -1.82 -10.63
CA LEU A 35 0.47 -1.37 -9.86
C LEU A 35 1.41 -0.48 -10.69
N VAL A 36 1.98 0.56 -10.05
CA VAL A 36 3.02 1.40 -10.66
C VAL A 36 4.10 0.51 -11.28
N THR A 37 4.39 0.74 -12.55
CA THR A 37 5.41 0.01 -13.30
C THR A 37 6.71 0.80 -13.30
N PRO A 38 7.85 0.19 -12.96
CA PRO A 38 9.14 0.88 -13.08
C PRO A 38 9.43 1.25 -14.53
N ARG A 39 9.95 2.47 -14.76
CA ARG A 39 10.37 2.91 -16.10
C ARG A 39 11.56 2.10 -16.59
N GLU A 40 12.48 1.79 -15.68
CA GLU A 40 13.62 0.93 -15.94
C GLU A 40 13.69 -0.18 -14.89
N LEU A 41 13.85 -1.42 -15.35
CA LEU A 41 14.01 -2.60 -14.50
C LEU A 41 15.29 -3.35 -14.89
N THR A 42 16.19 -3.47 -13.92
CA THR A 42 17.39 -4.30 -14.04
C THR A 42 17.31 -5.47 -13.08
N VAL A 43 17.46 -6.69 -13.58
CA VAL A 43 17.52 -7.90 -12.75
C VAL A 43 18.88 -8.54 -12.91
N ALA A 44 19.56 -8.82 -11.81
CA ALA A 44 20.88 -9.45 -11.82
C ALA A 44 20.83 -10.82 -12.49
N ALA A 45 21.84 -11.13 -13.30
CA ALA A 45 21.98 -12.43 -13.95
C ALA A 45 22.03 -13.55 -12.90
N GLY A 46 21.41 -14.70 -13.21
CA GLY A 46 21.38 -15.87 -12.34
C GLY A 46 20.36 -15.82 -11.20
N LEU A 47 19.60 -14.74 -11.03
CA LEU A 47 18.50 -14.70 -10.06
C LEU A 47 17.33 -15.55 -10.57
N PRO A 48 16.78 -16.51 -9.79
CA PRO A 48 15.63 -17.30 -10.20
C PRO A 48 14.43 -16.41 -10.55
N ALA A 49 13.77 -16.68 -11.69
CA ALA A 49 12.67 -15.85 -12.20
C ALA A 49 11.51 -15.69 -11.19
N ALA A 50 11.15 -16.74 -10.48
CA ALA A 50 10.10 -16.67 -9.45
C ALA A 50 10.50 -15.75 -8.28
N GLN A 51 11.77 -15.79 -7.86
CA GLN A 51 12.30 -14.90 -6.83
C GLN A 51 12.29 -13.45 -7.32
N ALA A 52 12.80 -13.17 -8.52
CA ALA A 52 12.81 -11.83 -9.11
C ALA A 52 11.37 -11.27 -9.19
N SER A 53 10.42 -12.06 -9.70
CA SER A 53 9.02 -11.65 -9.81
C SER A 53 8.39 -11.31 -8.46
N ALA A 54 8.65 -12.11 -7.42
CA ALA A 54 8.13 -11.84 -6.06
C ALA A 54 8.72 -10.55 -5.48
N GLN A 55 10.02 -10.29 -5.70
CA GLN A 55 10.70 -9.09 -5.24
C GLN A 55 10.21 -7.84 -5.96
N VAL A 56 10.07 -7.90 -7.29
CA VAL A 56 9.48 -6.82 -8.10
C VAL A 56 8.06 -6.52 -7.64
N LEU A 57 7.24 -7.56 -7.39
CA LEU A 57 5.85 -7.39 -6.93
C LEU A 57 5.79 -6.68 -5.57
N ALA A 58 6.61 -7.06 -4.61
CA ALA A 58 6.67 -6.40 -3.30
C ALA A 58 7.01 -4.91 -3.43
N ALA A 59 8.04 -4.58 -4.22
CA ALA A 59 8.46 -3.20 -4.46
C ALA A 59 7.40 -2.37 -5.20
N ARG A 60 6.75 -2.94 -6.23
CA ARG A 60 5.66 -2.26 -6.96
C ARG A 60 4.46 -1.99 -6.06
N ARG A 61 4.06 -2.93 -5.20
CA ARG A 61 2.99 -2.72 -4.22
C ARG A 61 3.31 -1.56 -3.29
N TYR A 62 4.54 -1.49 -2.80
CA TYR A 62 4.93 -0.41 -1.89
C TYR A 62 5.03 0.95 -2.60
N GLY A 63 5.56 0.99 -3.83
CA GLY A 63 5.54 2.19 -4.66
C GLY A 63 4.10 2.66 -4.95
N THR A 64 3.18 1.73 -5.26
CA THR A 64 1.76 2.05 -5.50
C THR A 64 1.06 2.53 -4.23
N PHE A 65 1.40 1.98 -3.06
CA PHE A 65 0.92 2.54 -1.79
C PHE A 65 1.33 4.02 -1.65
N TRP A 66 2.56 4.37 -1.97
CA TRP A 66 3.02 5.76 -1.94
C TRP A 66 2.31 6.63 -2.99
N ASP A 67 1.98 6.09 -4.16
CA ASP A 67 1.24 6.78 -5.23
C ASP A 67 -0.24 7.00 -4.90
N THR A 68 -0.89 6.05 -4.24
CA THR A 68 -2.34 6.06 -4.05
C THR A 68 -2.80 6.31 -2.61
N GLY A 69 -1.95 6.00 -1.62
CA GLY A 69 -2.31 5.95 -0.21
C GLY A 69 -3.08 4.69 0.19
N ASP A 70 -3.23 3.69 -0.70
CA ASP A 70 -3.94 2.45 -0.39
C ASP A 70 -3.17 1.61 0.65
N THR A 71 -3.69 1.59 1.87
CA THR A 71 -3.06 0.89 3.00
C THR A 71 -3.05 -0.63 2.85
N ALA A 72 -3.92 -1.21 2.02
CA ALA A 72 -3.91 -2.64 1.74
C ALA A 72 -2.64 -3.05 0.98
N LEU A 73 -2.16 -2.19 0.08
CA LEU A 73 -0.91 -2.39 -0.66
C LEU A 73 0.31 -2.35 0.25
N ALA A 74 0.37 -1.41 1.21
CA ALA A 74 1.43 -1.39 2.21
C ALA A 74 1.45 -2.68 3.06
N ARG A 75 0.28 -3.14 3.52
CA ARG A 75 0.14 -4.40 4.28
C ARG A 75 0.53 -5.63 3.47
N ALA A 76 0.29 -5.63 2.15
CA ALA A 76 0.67 -6.71 1.26
C ALA A 76 2.16 -6.68 0.90
N ALA A 77 2.78 -5.50 0.88
CA ALA A 77 4.19 -5.29 0.54
C ALA A 77 5.13 -5.55 1.72
N LEU A 78 4.77 -5.09 2.93
CA LEU A 78 5.64 -5.13 4.10
C LEU A 78 5.48 -6.43 4.89
N ALA A 79 6.59 -6.95 5.43
CA ALA A 79 6.59 -8.08 6.34
C ALA A 79 5.93 -7.69 7.69
N PRO A 80 5.37 -8.65 8.46
CA PRO A 80 4.79 -8.35 9.77
C PRO A 80 5.78 -7.74 10.75
N ASP A 81 7.05 -8.10 10.64
CA ASP A 81 8.20 -7.63 11.43
C ASP A 81 9.05 -6.59 10.69
N PHE A 82 8.45 -5.90 9.70
CA PHE A 82 9.12 -4.86 8.92
C PHE A 82 9.87 -3.86 9.81
N THR A 83 11.13 -3.60 9.45
CA THR A 83 12.01 -2.67 10.14
C THR A 83 12.49 -1.57 9.20
N ASP A 84 12.20 -0.32 9.54
CA ASP A 84 12.82 0.86 8.93
C ASP A 84 14.20 1.08 9.56
N ARG A 85 15.26 0.94 8.79
CA ARG A 85 16.66 1.04 9.23
C ARG A 85 17.20 2.47 9.25
N THR A 86 16.45 3.40 8.63
CA THR A 86 16.77 4.84 8.59
C THR A 86 15.65 5.66 9.20
N LEU A 87 14.99 5.09 10.20
CA LEU A 87 13.78 5.63 10.82
C LEU A 87 13.92 7.11 11.20
N PRO A 88 13.13 8.03 10.61
CA PRO A 88 13.14 9.43 10.98
C PRO A 88 12.73 9.63 12.44
N ALA A 89 13.32 10.63 13.09
CA ALA A 89 12.99 10.96 14.49
C ALA A 89 11.49 11.19 14.68
N GLY A 90 10.90 10.56 15.69
CA GLY A 90 9.48 10.66 16.01
C GLY A 90 8.55 9.78 15.17
N ARG A 91 9.04 9.08 14.14
CA ARG A 91 8.24 8.13 13.37
C ARG A 91 8.14 6.79 14.11
N ALA A 92 6.97 6.17 14.11
CA ALA A 92 6.78 4.84 14.67
C ALA A 92 7.50 3.78 13.81
N GLN A 93 8.11 2.78 14.45
CA GLN A 93 8.71 1.64 13.76
C GLN A 93 7.63 0.71 13.16
N GLY A 94 7.99 -0.05 12.14
CA GLY A 94 7.12 -1.02 11.48
C GLY A 94 6.05 -0.37 10.59
N LEU A 95 5.03 -1.13 10.23
CA LEU A 95 3.94 -0.69 9.35
C LEU A 95 3.26 0.63 9.76
N PRO A 96 3.02 0.97 11.05
CA PRO A 96 2.41 2.23 11.43
C PRO A 96 3.16 3.48 10.92
N GLY A 97 4.49 3.41 10.81
CA GLY A 97 5.33 4.52 10.37
C GLY A 97 5.00 5.02 8.97
N PRO A 98 5.16 4.21 7.92
CA PRO A 98 4.82 4.61 6.56
C PRO A 98 3.33 4.95 6.38
N LEU A 99 2.42 4.26 7.09
CA LEU A 99 0.99 4.62 7.02
C LEU A 99 0.72 6.05 7.55
N ALA A 100 1.37 6.44 8.64
CA ALA A 100 1.25 7.79 9.20
C ALA A 100 1.91 8.82 8.26
N ALA A 101 3.11 8.53 7.74
CA ALA A 101 3.84 9.39 6.83
C ALA A 101 3.05 9.67 5.54
N SER A 102 2.49 8.62 4.92
CA SER A 102 1.66 8.77 3.72
C SER A 102 0.42 9.64 3.98
N ARG A 103 -0.28 9.45 5.10
CA ARG A 103 -1.42 10.31 5.47
C ARG A 103 -1.00 11.78 5.62
N THR A 104 0.11 12.05 6.28
CA THR A 104 0.62 13.41 6.48
C THR A 104 0.99 14.06 5.16
N MET A 105 1.71 13.35 4.30
CA MET A 105 2.09 13.86 2.98
C MET A 105 0.87 14.11 2.09
N ARG A 106 -0.13 13.22 2.09
CA ARG A 106 -1.35 13.40 1.30
C ARG A 106 -2.28 14.46 1.86
N ALA A 107 -2.24 14.73 3.16
CA ALA A 107 -2.94 15.89 3.72
C ALA A 107 -2.33 17.21 3.26
N ALA A 108 -1.02 17.26 3.03
CA ALA A 108 -0.32 18.43 2.50
C ALA A 108 -0.42 18.53 0.97
N VAL A 109 -0.24 17.42 0.28
CA VAL A 109 -0.18 17.29 -1.19
C VAL A 109 -1.23 16.26 -1.63
N PRO A 110 -2.52 16.64 -1.76
CA PRO A 110 -3.61 15.69 -2.03
C PRO A 110 -3.49 14.96 -3.37
N ASP A 111 -2.86 15.58 -4.35
CA ASP A 111 -2.59 15.05 -5.69
C ASP A 111 -1.20 14.39 -5.81
N LEU A 112 -0.59 14.00 -4.69
CA LEU A 112 0.73 13.36 -4.68
C LEU A 112 0.75 12.12 -5.56
N ARG A 113 1.71 12.09 -6.48
CA ARG A 113 2.03 10.94 -7.34
C ARG A 113 3.42 10.41 -6.99
N CYS A 114 3.59 9.10 -7.13
CA CYS A 114 4.86 8.42 -6.95
C CYS A 114 5.14 7.54 -8.17
N GLU A 115 6.26 7.79 -8.84
CA GLU A 115 6.75 7.00 -9.96
C GLU A 115 7.99 6.21 -9.52
N ILE A 116 8.16 4.99 -10.04
CA ILE A 116 9.39 4.22 -9.90
C ILE A 116 10.22 4.48 -11.15
N GLU A 117 11.21 5.34 -11.07
CA GLU A 117 12.07 5.65 -12.24
C GLU A 117 13.02 4.50 -12.54
N GLN A 118 13.65 3.94 -11.51
CA GLN A 118 14.56 2.81 -11.64
C GLN A 118 14.28 1.77 -10.58
N MET A 119 14.40 0.49 -10.96
CA MET A 119 14.35 -0.64 -10.04
C MET A 119 15.49 -1.62 -10.39
N ILE A 120 16.30 -1.95 -9.40
CA ILE A 120 17.40 -2.89 -9.52
C ILE A 120 17.18 -4.03 -8.54
N VAL A 121 17.18 -5.26 -9.05
CA VAL A 121 16.93 -6.48 -8.25
C VAL A 121 18.19 -7.35 -8.27
N ALA A 122 18.76 -7.62 -7.09
CA ALA A 122 19.97 -8.42 -6.95
C ALA A 122 20.01 -9.17 -5.63
N GLY A 123 20.19 -10.50 -5.65
CA GLY A 123 20.16 -11.33 -4.48
C GLY A 123 18.81 -11.23 -3.75
N ASP A 124 18.83 -10.81 -2.47
CA ASP A 124 17.64 -10.52 -1.67
C ASP A 124 17.34 -9.01 -1.56
N ARG A 125 17.95 -8.20 -2.43
CA ARG A 125 17.82 -6.74 -2.41
C ARG A 125 17.07 -6.22 -3.61
N VAL A 126 16.24 -5.19 -3.36
CA VAL A 126 15.65 -4.35 -4.39
C VAL A 126 16.01 -2.91 -4.09
N VAL A 127 16.64 -2.24 -5.03
CA VAL A 127 16.86 -0.79 -4.98
C VAL A 127 15.82 -0.13 -5.85
N VAL A 128 15.13 0.88 -5.33
CA VAL A 128 14.20 1.70 -6.10
C VAL A 128 14.59 3.18 -6.03
N HIS A 129 14.57 3.84 -7.16
CA HIS A 129 14.65 5.29 -7.23
C HIS A 129 13.26 5.82 -7.54
N LEU A 130 12.69 6.56 -6.60
CA LEU A 130 11.31 7.05 -6.64
C LEU A 130 11.30 8.55 -6.91
N HIS A 131 10.31 8.98 -7.69
CA HIS A 131 10.07 10.38 -7.96
C HIS A 131 8.66 10.77 -7.51
N PHE A 132 8.58 11.76 -6.63
CA PHE A 132 7.34 12.28 -6.08
C PHE A 132 7.01 13.64 -6.67
N ARG A 133 5.76 13.82 -7.11
CA ARG A 133 5.26 15.09 -7.68
C ARG A 133 3.86 15.38 -7.17
N GLY A 134 3.51 16.66 -7.10
CA GLY A 134 2.18 17.14 -6.75
C GLY A 134 2.17 18.64 -6.46
N HIS A 135 1.11 19.12 -5.81
CA HIS A 135 0.96 20.51 -5.43
C HIS A 135 0.64 20.66 -3.95
N PHE A 136 1.41 21.47 -3.25
CA PHE A 136 1.15 21.77 -1.84
C PHE A 136 -0.05 22.70 -1.73
N THR A 137 -1.21 22.13 -1.50
CA THR A 137 -2.50 22.84 -1.35
C THR A 137 -3.10 22.67 0.03
N GLY A 138 -2.63 21.67 0.79
CA GLY A 138 -3.10 21.40 2.15
C GLY A 138 -2.25 22.07 3.24
N THR A 139 -1.98 21.34 4.32
CA THR A 139 -1.19 21.86 5.45
C THR A 139 -0.12 20.83 5.85
N PHE A 140 1.10 21.32 6.10
CA PHE A 140 2.22 20.53 6.62
C PHE A 140 2.87 21.27 7.80
N ASN A 141 2.92 20.62 8.98
CA ASN A 141 3.48 21.19 10.22
C ASN A 141 2.98 22.62 10.53
N GLY A 142 1.68 22.87 10.31
CA GLY A 142 1.07 24.19 10.56
C GLY A 142 1.24 25.21 9.42
N THR A 143 2.04 24.91 8.40
CA THR A 143 2.19 25.76 7.21
C THR A 143 1.16 25.39 6.16
N ALA A 144 0.40 26.37 5.66
CA ALA A 144 -0.56 26.18 4.58
C ALA A 144 0.14 26.28 3.21
N GLY A 145 -0.24 25.36 2.31
CA GLY A 145 0.18 25.42 0.92
C GLY A 145 -0.65 26.40 0.10
N HIS A 146 -0.05 26.89 -0.98
CA HIS A 146 -0.66 27.86 -1.91
C HIS A 146 -0.67 27.34 -3.35
N GLY A 147 -0.52 26.01 -3.54
CA GLY A 147 -0.47 25.38 -4.86
C GLY A 147 0.93 25.34 -5.47
N GLN A 148 1.97 25.63 -4.70
CA GLN A 148 3.35 25.53 -5.19
C GLN A 148 3.69 24.06 -5.51
N PRO A 149 4.49 23.81 -6.57
CA PRO A 149 4.85 22.46 -6.98
C PRO A 149 5.72 21.78 -5.92
N VAL A 150 5.49 20.50 -5.75
CA VAL A 150 6.33 19.57 -4.99
C VAL A 150 6.92 18.59 -5.99
N ASP A 151 8.24 18.48 -6.03
CA ASP A 151 9.01 17.64 -6.93
C ASP A 151 10.29 17.21 -6.21
N PHE A 152 10.34 15.97 -5.75
CA PHE A 152 11.49 15.45 -5.01
C PHE A 152 11.67 13.95 -5.24
N ILE A 153 12.87 13.47 -4.97
CA ILE A 153 13.27 12.07 -5.17
C ILE A 153 13.57 11.40 -3.84
N THR A 154 13.44 10.06 -3.83
CA THR A 154 13.96 9.19 -2.78
C THR A 154 14.69 8.01 -3.41
N THR A 155 15.58 7.39 -2.65
CA THR A 155 16.18 6.12 -3.02
C THR A 155 16.09 5.19 -1.83
N ASP A 156 15.45 4.05 -2.05
CA ASP A 156 15.21 3.04 -1.04
C ASP A 156 15.94 1.75 -1.39
N ILE A 157 16.49 1.08 -0.39
CA ILE A 157 17.04 -0.26 -0.48
C ILE A 157 16.18 -1.17 0.38
N TYR A 158 15.50 -2.12 -0.25
CA TYR A 158 14.70 -3.13 0.44
C TYR A 158 15.48 -4.43 0.60
N ARG A 159 15.39 -5.07 1.75
CA ARG A 159 15.66 -6.49 1.88
C ARG A 159 14.34 -7.25 1.82
N ILE A 160 14.28 -8.21 0.92
CA ILE A 160 13.08 -9.03 0.71
C ILE A 160 13.25 -10.38 1.40
N ALA A 161 12.28 -10.75 2.22
CA ALA A 161 12.14 -12.06 2.82
C ALA A 161 10.70 -12.55 2.60
N ASP A 162 10.54 -13.79 2.21
CA ASP A 162 9.23 -14.43 1.95
C ASP A 162 8.31 -13.60 1.05
N GLY A 163 8.89 -12.96 0.01
CA GLY A 163 8.17 -12.14 -0.97
C GLY A 163 7.64 -10.81 -0.40
N ARG A 164 8.17 -10.35 0.75
CA ARG A 164 7.80 -9.09 1.41
C ARG A 164 9.02 -8.28 1.79
N ILE A 165 8.86 -6.98 1.90
CA ILE A 165 9.90 -6.06 2.39
C ILE A 165 10.05 -6.25 3.89
N ALA A 166 11.17 -6.83 4.33
CA ALA A 166 11.48 -7.03 5.74
C ALA A 166 12.26 -5.84 6.32
N ASP A 167 13.16 -5.24 5.53
CA ASP A 167 13.90 -4.04 5.93
C ASP A 167 13.86 -3.00 4.81
N ASN A 168 13.91 -1.72 5.20
CA ASN A 168 14.11 -0.58 4.32
C ASN A 168 15.21 0.34 4.85
N TRP A 169 16.14 0.71 3.99
CA TRP A 169 17.04 1.87 4.14
C TRP A 169 16.64 2.88 3.08
N HIS A 170 16.32 4.11 3.48
CA HIS A 170 15.89 5.14 2.53
C HIS A 170 16.63 6.46 2.76
N ILE A 171 16.87 7.17 1.66
CA ILE A 171 17.40 8.54 1.65
C ILE A 171 16.44 9.37 0.82
N GLU A 172 15.91 10.42 1.42
CA GLU A 172 14.98 11.35 0.80
C GLU A 172 15.68 12.68 0.53
N ALA A 173 15.33 13.37 -0.55
CA ALA A 173 15.76 14.72 -0.82
C ALA A 173 15.05 15.74 0.10
N ASN A 174 15.16 15.52 1.43
CA ASN A 174 14.41 16.24 2.45
C ASN A 174 14.60 17.75 2.39
N LEU A 175 15.82 18.25 2.12
CA LEU A 175 16.05 19.69 2.02
C LEU A 175 15.28 20.29 0.84
N THR A 176 15.25 19.61 -0.30
CA THR A 176 14.48 20.02 -1.47
C THR A 176 12.99 20.10 -1.13
N LEU A 177 12.44 19.03 -0.53
CA LEU A 177 11.05 19.02 -0.08
C LEU A 177 10.75 20.16 0.90
N MET A 178 11.56 20.35 1.94
CA MET A 178 11.34 21.40 2.94
C MET A 178 11.38 22.81 2.32
N ARG A 179 12.26 23.05 1.35
CA ARG A 179 12.30 24.33 0.60
C ARG A 179 11.03 24.53 -0.22
N GLN A 180 10.55 23.53 -0.92
CA GLN A 180 9.32 23.58 -1.71
C GLN A 180 8.08 23.80 -0.83
N LEU A 181 8.08 23.29 0.40
CA LEU A 181 7.03 23.53 1.38
C LEU A 181 7.17 24.89 2.10
N GLY A 182 8.25 25.64 1.86
CA GLY A 182 8.52 26.93 2.54
C GLY A 182 8.96 26.78 4.01
N LEU A 183 9.52 25.62 4.38
CA LEU A 183 9.94 25.28 5.73
C LEU A 183 11.47 25.34 5.92
N ALA A 184 12.22 25.55 4.85
CA ALA A 184 13.68 25.77 4.87
C ALA A 184 14.09 26.81 3.83
N ASN A 185 15.23 27.48 4.08
CA ASN A 185 15.85 28.45 3.18
C ASN A 185 16.85 27.76 2.25
#